data_0b6a6c7459ac6d8f06f3f63a8e9e04f4
#
_entry.id   0b6a6c7459ac6d8f06f3f63a8e9e04f4
#
_cell.length_a   1.000
_cell.length_b   1.000
_cell.length_c   1.000
_cell.angle_alpha   90.00
_cell.angle_beta   90.00
_cell.angle_gamma   90.00
#
_symmetry.space_group_name_H-M   'P 1'
#
loop_
_entity.id
_entity.type
_entity.pdbx_description
1 polymer ?
#
loop_
_entity_poly.entity_id
_entity_poly.type
_entity_poly.pdbx_seq_one_letter_code
_entity_poly.pdbx_strand_id
1 'polypeptide(L)'
;MLSGALIVLVTITVHELAHGYTAYLLGVNTAKNAGRLSLNPLAHLDPLGAILLFVTGFGWAKPVPINPFYFKGSRSRGILLVSLAGPLSNVVLAFVLAMFVPLAARFNMSLAQIIASAIYLNIYMAIFNLLPIPPLDGSKILASLIPKDAAYKFLSVMDQYGMILLLVLAITNVFGKIISPIAGGIYTAFVTLAFTLF
;
A
#
# COMPACT_ATOMS: atom_id res chain seq x y z
N MET A 1 17.54 -6.81 10.28
CA MET A 1 17.32 -7.06 8.84
C MET A 1 16.17 -8.04 8.58
N LEU A 2 16.13 -9.23 9.20
CA LEU A 2 15.08 -10.24 8.93
C LEU A 2 13.67 -9.76 9.31
N SER A 3 13.51 -9.09 10.45
CA SER A 3 12.23 -8.52 10.89
C SER A 3 11.67 -7.47 9.91
N GLY A 4 12.53 -6.61 9.36
CA GLY A 4 12.12 -5.61 8.37
C GLY A 4 11.58 -6.24 7.09
N ALA A 5 12.26 -7.25 6.55
CA ALA A 5 11.79 -7.98 5.37
C ALA A 5 10.42 -8.64 5.61
N LEU A 6 10.22 -9.27 6.78
CA LEU A 6 8.96 -9.88 7.14
C LEU A 6 7.83 -8.85 7.23
N ILE A 7 8.09 -7.68 7.84
CA ILE A 7 7.11 -6.60 7.93
C ILE A 7 6.70 -6.12 6.52
N VAL A 8 7.68 -5.89 5.62
CA VAL A 8 7.42 -5.50 4.24
C VAL A 8 6.53 -6.54 3.54
N LEU A 9 6.86 -7.82 3.66
CA LEU A 9 6.11 -8.91 3.04
C LEU A 9 4.66 -8.96 3.54
N VAL A 10 4.42 -8.86 4.83
CA VAL A 10 3.07 -8.84 5.40
C VAL A 10 2.30 -7.61 4.93
N THR A 11 2.93 -6.43 4.99
CA THR A 11 2.33 -5.16 4.56
C THR A 11 1.87 -5.20 3.11
N ILE A 12 2.74 -5.67 2.20
CA ILE A 12 2.43 -5.81 0.76
C ILE A 12 1.34 -6.87 0.54
N THR A 13 1.42 -8.00 1.24
CA THR A 13 0.43 -9.08 1.10
C THR A 13 -0.98 -8.61 1.43
N VAL A 14 -1.14 -7.90 2.54
CA VAL A 14 -2.45 -7.37 2.95
C VAL A 14 -2.95 -6.32 1.94
N HIS A 15 -2.07 -5.46 1.48
CA HIS A 15 -2.36 -4.44 0.47
C HIS A 15 -2.86 -5.06 -0.85
N GLU A 16 -2.11 -5.98 -1.43
CA GLU A 16 -2.46 -6.64 -2.69
C GLU A 16 -3.71 -7.52 -2.55
N LEU A 17 -3.85 -8.22 -1.42
CA LEU A 17 -5.05 -9.01 -1.13
C LEU A 17 -6.29 -8.11 -1.06
N ALA A 18 -6.19 -6.92 -0.46
CA ALA A 18 -7.30 -5.98 -0.37
C ALA A 18 -7.77 -5.50 -1.75
N HIS A 19 -6.84 -5.20 -2.68
CA HIS A 19 -7.17 -4.90 -4.07
C HIS A 19 -7.90 -6.06 -4.74
N GLY A 20 -7.31 -7.26 -4.67
CA GLY A 20 -7.89 -8.45 -5.30
C GLY A 20 -9.25 -8.83 -4.75
N TYR A 21 -9.42 -8.74 -3.43
CA TYR A 21 -10.66 -9.08 -2.77
C TYR A 21 -11.76 -8.07 -3.07
N THR A 22 -11.45 -6.78 -3.06
CA THR A 22 -12.41 -5.73 -3.47
C THR A 22 -12.83 -5.89 -4.92
N ALA A 23 -11.89 -6.17 -5.83
CA ALA A 23 -12.22 -6.46 -7.22
C ALA A 23 -13.14 -7.69 -7.36
N TYR A 24 -12.90 -8.74 -6.59
CA TYR A 24 -13.74 -9.94 -6.55
C TYR A 24 -15.17 -9.62 -6.07
N LEU A 25 -15.32 -8.85 -5.00
CA LEU A 25 -16.64 -8.41 -4.52
C LEU A 25 -17.40 -7.59 -5.57
N LEU A 26 -16.69 -6.84 -6.40
CA LEU A 26 -17.25 -6.06 -7.50
C LEU A 26 -17.47 -6.87 -8.79
N GLY A 27 -17.29 -8.20 -8.72
CA GLY A 27 -17.58 -9.15 -9.79
C GLY A 27 -16.41 -9.50 -10.70
N VAL A 28 -15.20 -9.03 -10.41
CA VAL A 28 -13.98 -9.30 -11.20
C VAL A 28 -13.24 -10.51 -10.65
N ASN A 29 -13.31 -11.64 -11.34
CA ASN A 29 -12.70 -12.90 -10.88
C ASN A 29 -11.24 -13.08 -11.30
N THR A 30 -10.60 -12.14 -11.97
CA THR A 30 -9.23 -12.28 -12.49
C THR A 30 -8.21 -12.61 -11.42
N ALA A 31 -8.25 -11.89 -10.28
CA ALA A 31 -7.38 -12.12 -9.14
C ALA A 31 -7.61 -13.51 -8.50
N LYS A 32 -8.88 -13.90 -8.33
CA LYS A 32 -9.26 -15.23 -7.81
C LYS A 32 -8.76 -16.35 -8.69
N ASN A 33 -9.00 -16.25 -10.00
CA ASN A 33 -8.61 -17.26 -10.97
C ASN A 33 -7.08 -17.39 -11.11
N ALA A 34 -6.34 -16.31 -10.81
CA ALA A 34 -4.88 -16.32 -10.77
C ALA A 34 -4.30 -16.76 -9.41
N GLY A 35 -5.12 -17.25 -8.46
CA GLY A 35 -4.67 -17.68 -7.13
C GLY A 35 -4.14 -16.54 -6.24
N ARG A 36 -4.51 -15.27 -6.55
CA ARG A 36 -3.97 -14.08 -5.89
C ARG A 36 -4.80 -13.63 -4.67
N LEU A 37 -5.93 -14.27 -4.37
CA LEU A 37 -6.68 -14.07 -3.14
C LEU A 37 -6.12 -14.95 -2.03
N SER A 38 -4.88 -14.69 -1.62
CA SER A 38 -4.12 -15.50 -0.68
C SER A 38 -3.34 -14.62 0.30
N LEU A 39 -3.26 -15.07 1.55
CA LEU A 39 -2.36 -14.49 2.56
C LEU A 39 -0.92 -15.03 2.45
N ASN A 40 -0.63 -15.92 1.49
CA ASN A 40 0.72 -16.39 1.24
C ASN A 40 1.55 -15.28 0.58
N PRO A 41 2.59 -14.73 1.23
CA PRO A 41 3.40 -13.66 0.68
C PRO A 41 4.05 -14.01 -0.66
N LEU A 42 4.40 -15.29 -0.86
CA LEU A 42 5.02 -15.75 -2.11
C LEU A 42 4.12 -15.57 -3.33
N ALA A 43 2.80 -15.55 -3.13
CA ALA A 43 1.86 -15.27 -4.21
C ALA A 43 1.96 -13.81 -4.72
N HIS A 44 2.47 -12.89 -3.91
CA HIS A 44 2.55 -11.46 -4.18
C HIS A 44 3.98 -10.97 -4.47
N LEU A 45 4.98 -11.84 -4.40
CA LEU A 45 6.36 -11.50 -4.70
C LEU A 45 6.63 -11.48 -6.20
N ASP A 46 7.30 -10.44 -6.64
CA ASP A 46 8.02 -10.41 -7.91
C ASP A 46 9.48 -10.78 -7.63
N PRO A 47 10.04 -11.82 -8.27
CA PRO A 47 11.42 -12.25 -7.99
C PRO A 47 12.46 -11.15 -8.23
N LEU A 48 12.31 -10.38 -9.32
CA LEU A 48 13.22 -9.29 -9.64
C LEU A 48 13.05 -8.12 -8.66
N GLY A 49 11.79 -7.75 -8.35
CA GLY A 49 11.48 -6.73 -7.37
C GLY A 49 12.01 -7.07 -5.98
N ALA A 50 11.94 -8.36 -5.58
CA ALA A 50 12.48 -8.84 -4.32
C ALA A 50 14.02 -8.76 -4.27
N ILE A 51 14.72 -9.18 -5.34
CA ILE A 51 16.18 -9.08 -5.42
C ILE A 51 16.61 -7.61 -5.33
N LEU A 52 15.99 -6.73 -6.09
CA LEU A 52 16.30 -5.30 -6.07
C LEU A 52 16.04 -4.68 -4.70
N LEU A 53 14.96 -5.05 -4.02
CA LEU A 53 14.67 -4.60 -2.66
C LEU A 53 15.83 -4.95 -1.70
N PHE A 54 16.39 -6.17 -1.82
CA PHE A 54 17.52 -6.61 -1.01
C PHE A 54 18.81 -5.84 -1.31
N VAL A 55 19.08 -5.56 -2.60
CA VAL A 55 20.36 -4.96 -3.04
C VAL A 55 20.36 -3.45 -2.91
N THR A 56 19.24 -2.79 -3.25
CA THR A 56 19.15 -1.33 -3.37
C THR A 56 18.26 -0.66 -2.30
N GLY A 57 17.50 -1.47 -1.55
CA GLY A 57 16.45 -0.95 -0.65
C GLY A 57 15.17 -0.50 -1.38
N PHE A 58 15.13 -0.64 -2.70
CA PHE A 58 13.96 -0.34 -3.54
C PHE A 58 13.53 -1.58 -4.33
N GLY A 59 12.23 -1.90 -4.27
CA GLY A 59 11.69 -3.04 -4.99
C GLY A 59 10.19 -2.87 -5.19
N TRP A 60 9.58 -3.83 -5.85
CA TRP A 60 8.13 -3.85 -6.12
C TRP A 60 7.55 -5.23 -5.91
N ALA A 61 6.25 -5.26 -5.63
CA ALA A 61 5.46 -6.47 -5.59
C ALA A 61 4.94 -6.84 -6.98
N LYS A 62 4.57 -8.10 -7.16
CA LYS A 62 3.82 -8.53 -8.33
C LYS A 62 2.37 -8.03 -8.21
N PRO A 63 1.92 -7.09 -9.06
CA PRO A 63 0.59 -6.50 -8.92
C PRO A 63 -0.52 -7.55 -9.14
N VAL A 64 -1.64 -7.37 -8.45
CA VAL A 64 -2.83 -8.22 -8.62
C VAL A 64 -3.47 -7.92 -9.97
N PRO A 65 -3.72 -8.94 -10.83
CA PRO A 65 -4.36 -8.72 -12.11
C PRO A 65 -5.83 -8.37 -11.93
N ILE A 66 -6.22 -7.19 -12.41
CA ILE A 66 -7.59 -6.69 -12.36
C ILE A 66 -7.99 -6.26 -13.77
N ASN A 67 -9.06 -6.86 -14.30
CA ASN A 67 -9.61 -6.44 -15.57
C ASN A 67 -10.82 -5.50 -15.36
N PRO A 68 -10.67 -4.19 -15.62
CA PRO A 68 -11.70 -3.21 -15.33
C PRO A 68 -12.97 -3.36 -16.19
N PHE A 69 -12.93 -4.14 -17.25
CA PHE A 69 -14.11 -4.39 -18.12
C PHE A 69 -15.14 -5.33 -17.48
N TYR A 70 -14.73 -6.09 -16.44
CA TYR A 70 -15.61 -7.04 -15.76
C TYR A 70 -16.29 -6.47 -14.52
N PHE A 71 -16.08 -5.20 -14.18
CA PHE A 71 -16.81 -4.60 -13.06
C PHE A 71 -18.32 -4.59 -13.29
N LYS A 72 -19.07 -5.06 -12.30
CA LYS A 72 -20.52 -4.92 -12.27
C LYS A 72 -20.86 -3.47 -11.92
N GLY A 73 -21.38 -2.71 -12.89
CA GLY A 73 -21.75 -1.31 -12.72
C GLY A 73 -20.71 -0.33 -13.29
N SER A 74 -20.50 0.80 -12.61
CA SER A 74 -19.59 1.85 -13.09
C SER A 74 -18.13 1.45 -13.00
N ARG A 75 -17.47 1.40 -14.16
CA ARG A 75 -16.03 1.09 -14.27
C ARG A 75 -15.17 2.05 -13.44
N SER A 76 -15.46 3.36 -13.50
CA SER A 76 -14.72 4.36 -12.74
C SER A 76 -14.84 4.14 -11.23
N ARG A 77 -16.07 3.87 -10.74
CA ARG A 77 -16.29 3.52 -9.33
C ARG A 77 -15.56 2.23 -8.92
N GLY A 78 -15.56 1.23 -9.79
CA GLY A 78 -14.85 -0.02 -9.56
C GLY A 78 -13.35 0.22 -9.39
N ILE A 79 -12.73 0.97 -10.31
CA ILE A 79 -11.31 1.33 -10.22
C ILE A 79 -11.03 2.13 -8.95
N LEU A 80 -11.85 3.12 -8.63
CA LEU A 80 -11.71 3.94 -7.41
C LEU A 80 -11.70 3.08 -6.14
N LEU A 81 -12.72 2.23 -5.96
CA LEU A 81 -12.87 1.41 -4.76
C LEU A 81 -11.72 0.40 -4.63
N VAL A 82 -11.34 -0.23 -5.73
CA VAL A 82 -10.21 -1.15 -5.72
C VAL A 82 -8.91 -0.43 -5.39
N SER A 83 -8.63 0.72 -6.00
CA SER A 83 -7.39 1.46 -5.74
C SER A 83 -7.32 2.04 -4.32
N LEU A 84 -8.46 2.37 -3.71
CA LEU A 84 -8.50 2.77 -2.29
C LEU A 84 -8.29 1.60 -1.33
N ALA A 85 -8.68 0.39 -1.72
CA ALA A 85 -8.68 -0.77 -0.81
C ALA A 85 -7.29 -1.10 -0.26
N GLY A 86 -6.24 -1.04 -1.10
CA GLY A 86 -4.86 -1.28 -0.66
C GLY A 86 -4.40 -0.30 0.42
N PRO A 87 -4.36 1.01 0.14
CA PRO A 87 -3.98 2.00 1.14
C PRO A 87 -4.82 1.95 2.41
N LEU A 88 -6.15 1.79 2.29
CA LEU A 88 -7.04 1.68 3.45
C LEU A 88 -6.75 0.43 4.29
N SER A 89 -6.47 -0.71 3.67
CA SER A 89 -6.12 -1.94 4.40
C SER A 89 -4.85 -1.76 5.23
N ASN A 90 -3.87 -1.02 4.72
CA ASN A 90 -2.64 -0.73 5.45
C ASN A 90 -2.91 0.20 6.65
N VAL A 91 -3.78 1.21 6.50
CA VAL A 91 -4.17 2.08 7.64
C VAL A 91 -4.90 1.25 8.71
N VAL A 92 -5.83 0.38 8.31
CA VAL A 92 -6.55 -0.51 9.23
C VAL A 92 -5.58 -1.45 9.94
N LEU A 93 -4.65 -2.07 9.20
CA LEU A 93 -3.64 -2.95 9.79
C LEU A 93 -2.75 -2.20 10.78
N ALA A 94 -2.30 -0.99 10.44
CA ALA A 94 -1.53 -0.14 11.34
C ALA A 94 -2.31 0.17 12.63
N PHE A 95 -3.58 0.51 12.52
CA PHE A 95 -4.45 0.79 13.66
C PHE A 95 -4.62 -0.44 14.56
N VAL A 96 -4.91 -1.60 13.97
CA VAL A 96 -5.04 -2.87 14.72
C VAL A 96 -3.73 -3.20 15.44
N LEU A 97 -2.59 -3.11 14.75
CA LEU A 97 -1.28 -3.36 15.35
C LEU A 97 -0.99 -2.40 16.52
N ALA A 98 -1.40 -1.13 16.42
CA ALA A 98 -1.20 -0.15 17.49
C ALA A 98 -1.87 -0.57 18.80
N MET A 99 -3.04 -1.22 18.76
CA MET A 99 -3.73 -1.71 19.95
C MET A 99 -2.94 -2.77 20.72
N PHE A 100 -1.98 -3.45 20.07
CA PHE A 100 -1.13 -4.46 20.71
C PHE A 100 0.18 -3.89 21.29
N VAL A 101 0.55 -2.64 20.99
CA VAL A 101 1.81 -2.04 21.47
C VAL A 101 1.88 -1.97 23.01
N PRO A 102 0.84 -1.52 23.75
CA PRO A 102 0.91 -1.47 25.20
C PRO A 102 1.13 -2.85 25.84
N LEU A 103 0.43 -3.85 25.32
CA LEU A 103 0.57 -5.23 25.78
C LEU A 103 1.98 -5.77 25.47
N ALA A 104 2.48 -5.59 24.26
CA ALA A 104 3.81 -6.03 23.87
C ALA A 104 4.89 -5.37 24.70
N ALA A 105 4.77 -4.08 25.02
CA ALA A 105 5.74 -3.35 25.83
C ALA A 105 5.85 -3.87 27.26
N ARG A 106 4.76 -4.42 27.82
CA ARG A 106 4.78 -5.04 29.16
C ARG A 106 5.57 -6.36 29.22
N PHE A 107 5.60 -7.10 28.10
CA PHE A 107 6.24 -8.41 28.05
C PHE A 107 7.63 -8.38 27.42
N ASN A 108 7.79 -7.67 26.32
CA ASN A 108 9.04 -7.62 25.56
C ASN A 108 9.17 -6.34 24.75
N MET A 109 10.10 -5.49 25.12
CA MET A 109 10.35 -4.21 24.46
C MET A 109 10.79 -4.39 22.99
N SER A 110 11.53 -5.45 22.66
CA SER A 110 11.94 -5.73 21.28
C SER A 110 10.74 -6.07 20.40
N LEU A 111 9.77 -6.82 20.94
CA LEU A 111 8.50 -7.11 20.24
C LEU A 111 7.72 -5.80 20.02
N ALA A 112 7.61 -4.95 21.01
CA ALA A 112 6.96 -3.66 20.89
C ALA A 112 7.61 -2.79 19.78
N GLN A 113 8.94 -2.78 19.69
CA GLN A 113 9.66 -2.06 18.62
C GLN A 113 9.40 -2.65 17.23
N ILE A 114 9.31 -3.97 17.10
CA ILE A 114 8.95 -4.61 15.83
C ILE A 114 7.53 -4.22 15.40
N ILE A 115 6.58 -4.26 16.32
CA ILE A 115 5.20 -3.83 16.06
C ILE A 115 5.16 -2.35 15.69
N ALA A 116 5.87 -1.48 16.43
CA ALA A 116 5.97 -0.05 16.13
C ALA A 116 6.52 0.21 14.72
N SER A 117 7.54 -0.54 14.31
CA SER A 117 8.09 -0.45 12.95
C SER A 117 7.07 -0.89 11.89
N ALA A 118 6.28 -1.94 12.19
CA ALA A 118 5.23 -2.41 11.30
C ALA A 118 4.09 -1.37 11.16
N ILE A 119 3.69 -0.72 12.24
CA ILE A 119 2.69 0.36 12.21
C ILE A 119 3.19 1.49 11.31
N TYR A 120 4.40 1.98 11.56
CA TYR A 120 4.97 3.09 10.80
C TYR A 120 5.07 2.76 9.30
N LEU A 121 5.56 1.56 8.96
CA LEU A 121 5.69 1.14 7.56
C LEU A 121 4.33 1.05 6.85
N ASN A 122 3.31 0.51 7.53
CA ASN A 122 1.96 0.42 6.96
C ASN A 122 1.36 1.81 6.68
N ILE A 123 1.51 2.75 7.63
CA ILE A 123 1.06 4.14 7.44
C ILE A 123 1.83 4.80 6.30
N TYR A 124 3.16 4.67 6.30
CA TYR A 124 4.02 5.22 5.26
C TYR A 124 3.62 4.71 3.87
N MET A 125 3.42 3.39 3.75
CA MET A 125 3.05 2.75 2.50
C MET A 125 1.65 3.17 2.03
N ALA A 126 0.70 3.36 2.96
CA ALA A 126 -0.62 3.88 2.62
C ALA A 126 -0.53 5.28 2.02
N ILE A 127 0.20 6.20 2.66
CA ILE A 127 0.37 7.58 2.16
C ILE A 127 1.14 7.60 0.84
N PHE A 128 2.21 6.80 0.73
CA PHE A 128 3.00 6.68 -0.49
C PHE A 128 2.13 6.24 -1.67
N ASN A 129 1.30 5.20 -1.49
CA ASN A 129 0.42 4.72 -2.55
C ASN A 129 -0.74 5.67 -2.88
N LEU A 130 -1.06 6.64 -2.04
CA LEU A 130 -2.03 7.70 -2.34
C LEU A 130 -1.46 8.84 -3.20
N LEU A 131 -0.15 8.88 -3.44
CA LEU A 131 0.45 9.87 -4.35
C LEU A 131 -0.08 9.67 -5.77
N PRO A 132 -0.45 10.76 -6.49
CA PRO A 132 -1.05 10.68 -7.81
C PRO A 132 -0.01 10.47 -8.91
N ILE A 133 0.88 9.49 -8.75
CA ILE A 133 1.99 9.20 -9.66
C ILE A 133 1.96 7.71 -10.02
N PRO A 134 1.76 7.30 -11.29
CA PRO A 134 1.87 5.90 -11.68
C PRO A 134 3.27 5.32 -11.39
N PRO A 135 3.33 4.05 -10.99
CA PRO A 135 2.28 3.04 -10.95
C PRO A 135 1.44 3.01 -9.66
N LEU A 136 1.56 4.01 -8.77
CA LEU A 136 0.88 4.07 -7.48
C LEU A 136 -0.64 4.19 -7.62
N ASP A 137 -1.38 3.71 -6.62
CA ASP A 137 -2.85 3.68 -6.64
C ASP A 137 -3.49 5.07 -6.69
N GLY A 138 -2.84 6.08 -6.10
CA GLY A 138 -3.28 7.47 -6.13
C GLY A 138 -3.47 8.02 -7.54
N SER A 139 -2.72 7.54 -8.52
CA SER A 139 -2.91 7.91 -9.93
C SER A 139 -4.25 7.42 -10.49
N LYS A 140 -4.64 6.17 -10.15
CA LYS A 140 -5.91 5.57 -10.54
C LYS A 140 -7.08 6.21 -9.79
N ILE A 141 -6.88 6.53 -8.50
CA ILE A 141 -7.85 7.27 -7.67
C ILE A 141 -8.13 8.61 -8.31
N LEU A 142 -7.10 9.42 -8.58
CA LEU A 142 -7.25 10.73 -9.21
C LEU A 142 -7.94 10.63 -10.57
N ALA A 143 -7.48 9.73 -11.43
CA ALA A 143 -8.08 9.52 -12.76
C ALA A 143 -9.55 9.09 -12.69
N SER A 144 -9.97 8.44 -11.60
CA SER A 144 -11.37 8.04 -11.40
C SER A 144 -12.28 9.17 -10.93
N LEU A 145 -11.71 10.25 -10.38
CA LEU A 145 -12.44 11.38 -9.80
C LEU A 145 -12.57 12.57 -10.73
N ILE A 146 -11.68 12.71 -11.72
CA ILE A 146 -11.68 13.81 -12.67
C ILE A 146 -12.43 13.46 -13.97
N PRO A 147 -12.82 14.46 -14.81
CA PRO A 147 -13.44 14.23 -16.10
C PRO A 147 -12.58 13.34 -17.00
N LYS A 148 -13.23 12.51 -17.84
CA LYS A 148 -12.55 11.49 -18.66
C LYS A 148 -11.44 12.06 -19.54
N ASP A 149 -11.65 13.21 -20.16
CA ASP A 149 -10.65 13.84 -21.04
C ASP A 149 -9.41 14.31 -20.26
N ALA A 150 -9.63 14.86 -19.06
CA ALA A 150 -8.56 15.23 -18.14
C ALA A 150 -7.83 13.99 -17.60
N ALA A 151 -8.55 12.94 -17.26
CA ALA A 151 -7.98 11.66 -16.83
C ALA A 151 -7.09 11.04 -17.92
N TYR A 152 -7.57 11.04 -19.17
CA TYR A 152 -6.79 10.54 -20.30
C TYR A 152 -5.48 11.32 -20.49
N LYS A 153 -5.57 12.65 -20.53
CA LYS A 153 -4.37 13.52 -20.63
C LYS A 153 -3.40 13.30 -19.48
N PHE A 154 -3.92 13.25 -18.25
CA PHE A 154 -3.13 13.00 -17.05
C PHE A 154 -2.39 11.66 -17.13
N LEU A 155 -3.11 10.56 -17.41
CA LEU A 155 -2.51 9.23 -17.49
C LEU A 155 -1.51 9.12 -18.64
N SER A 156 -1.81 9.68 -19.83
CA SER A 156 -0.88 9.63 -20.97
C SER A 156 0.46 10.31 -20.68
N VAL A 157 0.47 11.44 -19.98
CA VAL A 157 1.71 12.10 -19.55
C VAL A 157 2.40 11.31 -18.43
N MET A 158 1.63 10.84 -17.46
CA MET A 158 2.17 10.13 -16.31
C MET A 158 2.68 8.74 -16.66
N ASP A 159 2.10 8.03 -17.62
CA ASP A 159 2.60 6.73 -18.10
C ASP A 159 4.00 6.88 -18.74
N GLN A 160 4.28 8.02 -19.35
CA GLN A 160 5.58 8.30 -19.95
C GLN A 160 6.63 8.75 -18.93
N TYR A 161 6.26 9.60 -17.98
CA TYR A 161 7.19 10.27 -17.08
C TYR A 161 7.08 9.86 -15.61
N GLY A 162 6.03 9.16 -15.21
CA GLY A 162 5.73 8.86 -13.80
C GLY A 162 6.83 8.06 -13.11
N MET A 163 7.39 7.06 -13.79
CA MET A 163 8.49 6.26 -13.21
C MET A 163 9.76 7.11 -13.02
N ILE A 164 10.07 7.98 -13.98
CA ILE A 164 11.23 8.89 -13.87
C ILE A 164 11.00 9.86 -12.72
N LEU A 165 9.80 10.42 -12.62
CA LEU A 165 9.41 11.32 -11.53
C LEU A 165 9.55 10.63 -10.17
N LEU A 166 9.05 9.38 -10.02
CA LEU A 166 9.21 8.60 -8.80
C LEU A 166 10.68 8.41 -8.42
N LEU A 167 11.53 8.05 -9.37
CA LEU A 167 12.97 7.86 -9.14
C LEU A 167 13.64 9.17 -8.69
N VAL A 168 13.35 10.29 -9.36
CA VAL A 168 13.89 11.61 -8.99
C VAL A 168 13.45 11.99 -7.57
N LEU A 169 12.16 11.83 -7.24
CA LEU A 169 11.63 12.14 -5.91
C LEU A 169 12.19 11.23 -4.81
N ALA A 170 12.50 9.95 -5.16
CA ALA A 170 13.15 9.02 -4.25
C ALA A 170 14.61 9.43 -3.98
N ILE A 171 15.40 9.68 -5.03
CA ILE A 171 16.83 10.08 -4.90
C ILE A 171 16.97 11.40 -4.16
N THR A 172 16.08 12.37 -4.41
CA THR A 172 16.08 13.68 -3.75
C THR A 172 15.49 13.66 -2.33
N ASN A 173 15.06 12.48 -1.84
CA ASN A 173 14.42 12.30 -0.54
C ASN A 173 13.19 13.21 -0.28
N VAL A 174 12.51 13.63 -1.34
CA VAL A 174 11.29 14.44 -1.24
C VAL A 174 10.18 13.66 -0.53
N PHE A 175 10.06 12.36 -0.83
CA PHE A 175 9.08 11.49 -0.14
C PHE A 175 9.31 11.48 1.36
N GLY A 176 10.56 11.32 1.82
CA GLY A 176 10.88 11.36 3.25
C GLY A 176 10.45 12.66 3.92
N LYS A 177 10.69 13.79 3.25
CA LYS A 177 10.33 15.12 3.78
C LYS A 177 8.82 15.35 3.87
N ILE A 178 8.04 14.80 2.95
CA ILE A 178 6.57 15.01 2.87
C ILE A 178 5.83 13.92 3.65
N ILE A 179 6.17 12.65 3.43
CA ILE A 179 5.42 11.52 3.98
C ILE A 179 5.75 11.31 5.45
N SER A 180 7.03 11.41 5.83
CA SER A 180 7.45 11.09 7.21
C SER A 180 6.76 11.93 8.30
N PRO A 181 6.58 13.25 8.17
CA PRO A 181 5.87 14.02 9.20
C PRO A 181 4.39 13.62 9.30
N ILE A 182 3.73 13.34 8.17
CA ILE A 182 2.32 12.91 8.14
C ILE A 182 2.21 11.52 8.78
N ALA A 183 3.07 10.58 8.36
CA ALA A 183 3.11 9.23 8.91
C ALA A 183 3.43 9.23 10.42
N GLY A 184 4.36 10.07 10.84
CA GLY A 184 4.70 10.26 12.26
C GLY A 184 3.54 10.79 13.08
N GLY A 185 2.78 11.75 12.57
CA GLY A 185 1.58 12.29 13.23
C GLY A 185 0.50 11.21 13.42
N ILE A 186 0.18 10.45 12.36
CA ILE A 186 -0.80 9.36 12.42
C ILE A 186 -0.31 8.25 13.36
N TYR A 187 0.97 7.87 13.27
CA TYR A 187 1.59 6.89 14.16
C TYR A 187 1.42 7.29 15.64
N THR A 188 1.80 8.53 15.96
CA THR A 188 1.68 9.06 17.33
C THR A 188 0.23 9.04 17.81
N ALA A 189 -0.73 9.45 16.97
CA ALA A 189 -2.14 9.42 17.32
C ALA A 189 -2.63 7.99 17.64
N PHE A 190 -2.27 7.00 16.81
CA PHE A 190 -2.68 5.61 16.99
C PHE A 190 -2.07 5.00 18.26
N VAL A 191 -0.76 5.21 18.47
CA VAL A 191 -0.05 4.66 19.63
C VAL A 191 -0.51 5.35 20.92
N THR A 192 -0.68 6.68 20.93
CA THR A 192 -1.20 7.39 22.10
C THR A 192 -2.60 6.90 22.47
N LEU A 193 -3.48 6.74 21.49
CA LEU A 193 -4.83 6.20 21.71
C LEU A 193 -4.75 4.79 22.34
N ALA A 194 -3.86 3.94 21.84
CA ALA A 194 -3.69 2.58 22.39
C ALA A 194 -3.26 2.62 23.87
N PHE A 195 -2.28 3.47 24.23
CA PHE A 195 -1.85 3.61 25.63
C PHE A 195 -2.87 4.29 26.56
N THR A 196 -3.84 5.01 26.00
CA THR A 196 -4.94 5.58 26.80
C THR A 196 -6.07 4.59 27.05
N LEU A 197 -6.17 3.53 26.22
CA LEU A 197 -7.22 2.51 26.31
C LEU A 197 -6.77 1.28 27.12
N PHE A 198 -5.45 1.01 27.23
CA PHE A 198 -4.85 -0.17 27.86
C PHE A 198 -3.72 0.17 28.82
#